data_158ef677e65786bbb977464a21aa8831
#
_entry.id   158ef677e65786bbb977464a21aa8831
#
_cell.length_a   1.000
_cell.length_b   1.000
_cell.length_c   1.000
_cell.angle_alpha   90.00
_cell.angle_beta   90.00
_cell.angle_gamma   90.00
#
_symmetry.space_group_name_H-M   'P 1'
#
loop_
_entity.id
_entity.type
_entity.pdbx_description
1 polymer ?
#
loop_
_entity_poly.entity_id
_entity_poly.type
_entity_poly.pdbx_seq_one_letter_code
_entity_poly.pdbx_strand_id
1 'polypeptide(L)'
;PAYERMLLSPRDARLHLTLRDYLVMGATCVVYGVLAFANLGSTVAPQTGWVSTSPDEQIVFDLGESTRFSLLYYAGVSYNDFSVSTSEDGVTWSAEIPCRMREGLCYRWLYALQSTQSNGETTYLSDSPTSVVWFTGRYLRLNACEAGLNLWEIVARDENGQTLPLTIVSHTGARTGVLESEKPVENLIDEQNTCVGEPGWYNGTYFDEIYHARTAYEHLHGQAPY
;
A
#
# COMPACT_ATOMS: atom_id res chain seq x y z
N PRO A 1 -9.97 -58.07 -19.38
CA PRO A 1 -8.56 -57.90 -19.69
C PRO A 1 -7.80 -57.51 -18.44
N ALA A 2 -6.50 -57.80 -18.38
CA ALA A 2 -5.64 -57.64 -17.19
C ALA A 2 -5.60 -56.23 -16.59
N TYR A 3 -5.94 -55.20 -17.34
CA TYR A 3 -5.94 -53.81 -16.93
C TYR A 3 -7.03 -53.45 -15.89
N GLU A 4 -8.20 -54.08 -15.97
CA GLU A 4 -9.29 -53.85 -15.00
C GLU A 4 -9.04 -54.47 -13.62
N ARG A 5 -8.18 -55.48 -13.55
CA ARG A 5 -7.80 -56.08 -12.26
C ARG A 5 -6.73 -55.27 -11.50
N MET A 6 -6.11 -54.32 -12.18
CA MET A 6 -5.16 -53.41 -11.58
C MET A 6 -5.85 -52.21 -10.90
N LEU A 7 -7.14 -52.01 -11.13
CA LEU A 7 -7.96 -51.10 -10.40
C LEU A 7 -8.46 -51.75 -9.10
N LEU A 8 -7.52 -51.98 -8.22
CA LEU A 8 -7.60 -51.87 -6.80
C LEU A 8 -8.85 -52.43 -6.11
N SER A 9 -8.70 -53.54 -5.54
CA SER A 9 -9.43 -53.88 -4.32
C SER A 9 -9.11 -52.83 -3.27
N PRO A 10 -10.09 -52.07 -2.75
CA PRO A 10 -9.85 -50.98 -1.75
C PRO A 10 -9.36 -51.51 -0.41
N ARG A 11 -9.20 -52.83 -0.24
CA ARG A 11 -8.86 -53.45 1.05
C ARG A 11 -7.38 -53.71 1.28
N ASP A 12 -6.52 -53.64 0.27
CA ASP A 12 -5.12 -54.07 0.44
C ASP A 12 -4.08 -52.98 0.27
N ALA A 13 -4.48 -51.75 -0.01
CA ALA A 13 -3.56 -50.61 -0.08
C ALA A 13 -3.40 -49.91 1.28
N ARG A 14 -3.05 -50.66 2.32
CA ARG A 14 -2.44 -50.03 3.49
C ARG A 14 -1.03 -49.64 3.08
N LEU A 15 -0.83 -48.36 2.78
CA LEU A 15 0.50 -47.76 2.62
C LEU A 15 1.29 -48.02 3.90
N HIS A 16 2.20 -49.02 3.86
CA HIS A 16 3.14 -49.20 4.94
C HIS A 16 4.31 -48.24 4.71
N LEU A 17 4.21 -47.06 5.34
CA LEU A 17 5.29 -46.09 5.34
C LEU A 17 6.45 -46.64 6.19
N THR A 18 7.64 -46.60 5.62
CA THR A 18 8.88 -46.97 6.29
C THR A 18 9.48 -45.72 6.99
N LEU A 19 10.42 -45.95 7.88
CA LEU A 19 11.15 -44.82 8.51
C LEU A 19 11.79 -43.92 7.45
N ARG A 20 12.27 -44.49 6.35
CA ARG A 20 12.83 -43.74 5.24
C ARG A 20 11.80 -42.80 4.59
N ASP A 21 10.57 -43.24 4.43
CA ASP A 21 9.51 -42.45 3.85
C ASP A 21 9.18 -41.26 4.76
N TYR A 22 9.11 -41.46 6.06
CA TYR A 22 8.91 -40.39 7.04
C TYR A 22 10.06 -39.38 7.02
N LEU A 23 11.31 -39.86 6.91
CA LEU A 23 12.47 -38.95 6.81
C LEU A 23 12.46 -38.13 5.52
N VAL A 24 12.10 -38.74 4.40
CA VAL A 24 11.98 -38.03 3.12
C VAL A 24 10.84 -37.01 3.18
N MET A 25 9.68 -37.40 3.68
CA MET A 25 8.54 -36.49 3.87
C MET A 25 8.91 -35.31 4.78
N GLY A 26 9.54 -35.59 5.93
CA GLY A 26 9.98 -34.56 6.86
C GLY A 26 10.97 -33.60 6.24
N ALA A 27 11.98 -34.12 5.53
CA ALA A 27 12.94 -33.30 4.83
C ALA A 27 12.28 -32.42 3.74
N THR A 28 11.35 -32.99 2.97
CA THR A 28 10.59 -32.25 1.96
C THR A 28 9.75 -31.15 2.59
N CYS A 29 9.06 -31.45 3.70
CA CYS A 29 8.29 -30.42 4.42
C CYS A 29 9.16 -29.29 4.97
N VAL A 30 10.35 -29.60 5.48
CA VAL A 30 11.28 -28.58 5.96
C VAL A 30 11.78 -27.72 4.80
N VAL A 31 12.24 -28.32 3.71
CA VAL A 31 12.70 -27.59 2.52
C VAL A 31 11.57 -26.72 1.96
N TYR A 32 10.39 -27.29 1.79
CA TYR A 32 9.23 -26.53 1.33
C TYR A 32 8.87 -25.40 2.29
N GLY A 33 8.85 -25.66 3.59
CA GLY A 33 8.60 -24.64 4.61
C GLY A 33 9.59 -23.47 4.53
N VAL A 34 10.89 -23.78 4.45
CA VAL A 34 11.92 -22.74 4.29
C VAL A 34 11.69 -21.91 3.02
N LEU A 35 11.40 -22.56 1.89
CA LEU A 35 11.13 -21.86 0.64
C LEU A 35 9.83 -21.05 0.68
N ALA A 36 8.79 -21.61 1.28
CA ALA A 36 7.48 -20.96 1.37
C ALA A 36 7.49 -19.76 2.33
N PHE A 37 8.28 -19.83 3.40
CA PHE A 37 8.37 -18.76 4.39
C PHE A 37 9.53 -17.78 4.14
N ALA A 38 10.42 -18.07 3.19
CA ALA A 38 11.41 -17.10 2.75
C ALA A 38 10.73 -16.00 1.90
N ASN A 39 11.00 -14.74 2.22
CA ASN A 39 10.46 -13.58 1.51
C ASN A 39 8.91 -13.50 1.44
N LEU A 40 8.24 -13.84 2.52
CA LEU A 40 6.78 -13.66 2.61
C LEU A 40 6.31 -12.19 2.45
N GLY A 41 7.25 -11.24 2.38
CA GLY A 41 6.92 -9.84 2.35
C GLY A 41 6.53 -9.28 3.72
N SER A 42 5.91 -8.11 3.71
CA SER A 42 5.41 -7.49 4.94
C SER A 42 4.04 -8.03 5.31
N THR A 43 3.88 -8.42 6.59
CA THR A 43 2.58 -8.75 7.19
C THR A 43 1.97 -7.53 7.90
N VAL A 44 2.62 -6.38 7.79
CA VAL A 44 2.21 -5.13 8.44
C VAL A 44 1.66 -4.20 7.39
N ALA A 45 0.46 -3.67 7.63
CA ALA A 45 -0.21 -2.71 6.76
C ALA A 45 -0.94 -1.67 7.62
N PRO A 46 -1.13 -0.44 7.13
CA PRO A 46 -1.97 0.54 7.80
C PRO A 46 -3.37 0.01 8.03
N GLN A 47 -3.97 0.34 9.16
CA GLN A 47 -5.30 -0.11 9.58
C GLN A 47 -6.32 1.03 9.56
N THR A 48 -5.82 2.25 9.62
CA THR A 48 -6.63 3.46 9.58
C THR A 48 -6.43 4.20 8.28
N GLY A 49 -7.23 5.20 8.01
CA GLY A 49 -7.12 5.99 6.79
C GLY A 49 -7.99 7.23 6.84
N TRP A 50 -7.81 8.05 5.83
CA TRP A 50 -8.56 9.29 5.63
C TRP A 50 -9.31 9.25 4.30
N VAL A 51 -10.49 9.87 4.27
CA VAL A 51 -11.30 10.01 3.06
C VAL A 51 -11.66 11.47 2.88
N SER A 52 -11.33 12.04 1.72
CA SER A 52 -11.69 13.42 1.40
C SER A 52 -13.21 13.61 1.31
N THR A 53 -13.68 14.71 1.85
CA THR A 53 -15.12 15.07 1.85
C THR A 53 -15.48 16.03 0.72
N SER A 54 -14.47 16.71 0.15
CA SER A 54 -14.65 17.65 -0.96
C SER A 54 -13.48 17.62 -1.94
N PRO A 55 -13.70 18.05 -3.21
CA PRO A 55 -12.64 18.06 -4.22
C PRO A 55 -11.55 19.12 -3.97
N ASP A 56 -11.80 20.11 -3.11
CA ASP A 56 -10.86 21.21 -2.84
C ASP A 56 -10.20 21.06 -1.47
N GLU A 57 -10.27 19.88 -0.88
CA GLU A 57 -9.71 19.62 0.43
C GLU A 57 -8.19 19.58 0.37
N GLN A 58 -7.54 20.37 1.23
CA GLN A 58 -6.11 20.50 1.28
C GLN A 58 -5.58 20.16 2.67
N ILE A 59 -4.47 19.45 2.68
CA ILE A 59 -3.74 19.12 3.91
C ILE A 59 -2.31 19.59 3.74
N VAL A 60 -1.80 20.33 4.72
CA VAL A 60 -0.42 20.81 4.73
C VAL A 60 0.35 20.09 5.84
N PHE A 61 1.46 19.52 5.46
CA PHE A 61 2.41 18.87 6.36
C PHE A 61 3.69 19.69 6.47
N ASP A 62 4.30 19.70 7.66
CA ASP A 62 5.63 20.27 7.94
C ASP A 62 6.61 19.11 8.18
N LEU A 63 7.72 19.09 7.46
CA LEU A 63 8.83 18.17 7.63
C LEU A 63 9.85 18.66 8.68
N GLY A 64 9.65 19.84 9.25
CA GLY A 64 10.56 20.47 10.23
C GLY A 64 11.67 21.29 9.58
N GLU A 65 12.25 20.82 8.50
CA GLU A 65 13.31 21.50 7.74
C GLU A 65 13.15 21.30 6.24
N SER A 66 13.77 22.17 5.44
CA SER A 66 13.82 21.98 3.99
C SER A 66 14.70 20.81 3.65
N THR A 67 14.14 19.82 2.96
CA THR A 67 14.85 18.60 2.59
C THR A 67 14.38 18.09 1.24
N ARG A 68 15.18 17.20 0.65
CA ARG A 68 14.79 16.46 -0.55
C ARG A 68 14.24 15.10 -0.16
N PHE A 69 13.04 14.78 -0.65
CA PHE A 69 12.33 13.56 -0.27
C PHE A 69 11.53 12.96 -1.42
N SER A 70 11.26 11.68 -1.32
CA SER A 70 10.25 10.96 -2.08
C SER A 70 9.01 10.79 -1.23
N LEU A 71 7.84 10.77 -1.87
CA LEU A 71 6.56 10.56 -1.20
C LEU A 71 6.03 9.18 -1.55
N LEU A 72 5.65 8.45 -0.51
CA LEU A 72 4.95 7.18 -0.61
C LEU A 72 3.55 7.34 -0.02
N TYR A 73 2.61 6.57 -0.53
CA TYR A 73 1.27 6.49 0.01
C TYR A 73 0.77 5.04 0.01
N TYR A 74 -0.10 4.74 0.95
CA TYR A 74 -0.84 3.48 0.97
C TYR A 74 -2.27 3.77 0.54
N ALA A 75 -2.67 3.21 -0.58
CA ALA A 75 -4.00 3.41 -1.13
C ALA A 75 -4.99 2.40 -0.57
N GLY A 76 -6.15 2.91 -0.18
CA GLY A 76 -7.34 2.09 0.05
C GLY A 76 -8.09 1.80 -1.26
N VAL A 77 -9.37 1.49 -1.15
CA VAL A 77 -10.26 1.33 -2.30
C VAL A 77 -10.67 2.71 -2.80
N SER A 78 -9.95 3.24 -3.78
CA SER A 78 -10.25 4.51 -4.42
C SER A 78 -9.72 4.55 -5.84
N TYR A 79 -10.38 5.32 -6.68
CA TYR A 79 -9.95 5.61 -8.06
C TYR A 79 -9.61 7.09 -8.24
N ASN A 80 -9.67 7.87 -7.18
CA ASN A 80 -9.55 9.31 -7.22
C ASN A 80 -8.10 9.75 -7.19
N ASP A 81 -7.77 10.75 -7.99
CA ASP A 81 -6.46 11.35 -8.07
C ASP A 81 -6.28 12.43 -7.00
N PHE A 82 -5.05 12.71 -6.65
CA PHE A 82 -4.65 13.83 -5.83
C PHE A 82 -3.46 14.55 -6.47
N SER A 83 -3.16 15.74 -6.00
CA SER A 83 -1.94 16.45 -6.39
C SER A 83 -1.15 16.86 -5.17
N VAL A 84 0.15 17.07 -5.38
CA VAL A 84 1.04 17.57 -4.32
C VAL A 84 1.81 18.77 -4.81
N SER A 85 2.11 19.67 -3.87
CA SER A 85 3.01 20.81 -4.08
C SER A 85 3.88 20.99 -2.84
N THR A 86 5.03 21.61 -3.01
CA THR A 86 5.98 21.89 -1.93
C THR A 86 6.21 23.37 -1.74
N SER A 87 6.65 23.75 -0.56
CA SER A 87 6.97 25.12 -0.20
C SER A 87 8.11 25.16 0.82
N GLU A 88 8.89 26.24 0.78
CA GLU A 88 9.91 26.55 1.78
C GLU A 88 9.35 27.35 2.97
N ASP A 89 8.37 28.19 2.70
CA ASP A 89 7.82 29.18 3.64
C ASP A 89 6.37 28.93 4.06
N GLY A 90 5.70 27.91 3.45
CA GLY A 90 4.29 27.63 3.66
C GLY A 90 3.33 28.61 2.99
N VAL A 91 3.85 29.58 2.23
CA VAL A 91 3.08 30.62 1.56
C VAL A 91 3.20 30.52 0.05
N THR A 92 4.43 30.40 -0.44
CA THR A 92 4.74 30.28 -1.89
C THR A 92 4.86 28.81 -2.26
N TRP A 93 3.99 28.33 -3.12
CA TRP A 93 3.91 26.92 -3.48
C TRP A 93 4.47 26.64 -4.88
N SER A 94 5.13 25.52 -5.03
CA SER A 94 5.54 25.00 -6.34
C SER A 94 4.31 24.67 -7.20
N ALA A 95 4.56 24.44 -8.49
CA ALA A 95 3.52 23.86 -9.35
C ALA A 95 3.03 22.53 -8.76
N GLU A 96 1.74 22.28 -8.89
CA GLU A 96 1.15 21.03 -8.47
C GLU A 96 1.61 19.87 -9.38
N ILE A 97 1.97 18.77 -8.75
CA ILE A 97 2.34 17.54 -9.43
C ILE A 97 1.20 16.54 -9.22
N PRO A 98 0.53 16.10 -10.30
CA PRO A 98 -0.54 15.13 -10.17
C PRO A 98 0.00 13.75 -9.76
N CYS A 99 -0.62 13.16 -8.76
CA CYS A 99 -0.36 11.82 -8.26
C CYS A 99 -1.60 10.98 -8.53
N ARG A 100 -1.51 10.08 -9.49
CA ARG A 100 -2.66 9.27 -9.88
C ARG A 100 -2.64 7.92 -9.21
N MET A 101 -3.76 7.56 -8.61
CA MET A 101 -3.96 6.23 -8.08
C MET A 101 -4.20 5.26 -9.25
N ARG A 102 -3.28 4.32 -9.45
CA ARG A 102 -3.26 3.48 -10.65
C ARG A 102 -4.33 2.41 -10.71
N GLU A 103 -4.68 1.87 -9.56
CA GLU A 103 -5.59 0.73 -9.48
C GLU A 103 -6.49 0.94 -8.28
N GLY A 104 -7.79 0.86 -8.49
CA GLY A 104 -8.77 1.11 -7.46
C GLY A 104 -8.81 0.09 -6.33
N LEU A 105 -8.16 -1.03 -6.49
CA LEU A 105 -8.02 -2.08 -5.48
C LEU A 105 -6.52 -2.36 -5.27
N CYS A 106 -5.86 -1.50 -4.50
CA CYS A 106 -4.42 -1.55 -4.37
C CYS A 106 -4.01 -1.38 -2.90
N TYR A 107 -4.17 -2.42 -2.11
CA TYR A 107 -3.69 -2.44 -0.74
C TYR A 107 -2.18 -2.65 -0.69
N ARG A 108 -1.43 -1.64 -1.10
CA ARG A 108 0.04 -1.64 -1.09
C ARG A 108 0.61 -0.23 -1.02
N TRP A 109 1.88 -0.15 -0.64
CA TRP A 109 2.65 1.08 -0.73
C TRP A 109 3.03 1.38 -2.19
N LEU A 110 2.86 2.64 -2.56
CA LEU A 110 3.21 3.15 -3.88
C LEU A 110 4.01 4.45 -3.73
N TYR A 111 4.94 4.68 -4.65
CA TYR A 111 5.52 6.00 -4.81
C TYR A 111 4.52 6.94 -5.49
N ALA A 112 4.52 8.22 -5.09
CA ALA A 112 3.84 9.27 -5.82
C ALA A 112 4.55 9.46 -7.16
N LEU A 113 3.91 9.02 -8.24
CA LEU A 113 4.46 9.04 -9.58
C LEU A 113 3.89 10.22 -10.37
N GLN A 114 4.74 10.88 -11.12
CA GLN A 114 4.30 11.91 -12.07
C GLN A 114 3.63 11.26 -13.28
N SER A 115 2.46 11.76 -13.65
CA SER A 115 1.89 11.49 -14.97
C SER A 115 2.41 12.51 -15.97
N THR A 116 2.87 12.05 -17.14
CA THR A 116 3.21 12.93 -18.25
C THR A 116 2.10 12.89 -19.29
N GLN A 117 1.66 14.07 -19.74
CA GLN A 117 0.78 14.17 -20.91
C GLN A 117 1.63 14.37 -22.16
N SER A 118 1.51 13.47 -23.12
CA SER A 118 2.12 13.58 -24.44
C SER A 118 1.05 13.37 -25.49
N ASN A 119 0.89 14.35 -26.38
CA ASN A 119 -0.08 14.30 -27.49
C ASN A 119 -1.54 14.04 -27.08
N GLY A 120 -1.94 14.51 -25.88
CA GLY A 120 -3.29 14.30 -25.34
C GLY A 120 -3.51 12.94 -24.68
N GLU A 121 -2.50 12.08 -24.67
CA GLU A 121 -2.50 10.84 -23.90
C GLU A 121 -1.73 11.02 -22.58
N THR A 122 -2.32 10.53 -21.50
CA THR A 122 -1.66 10.50 -20.20
C THR A 122 -0.81 9.24 -20.14
N THR A 123 0.51 9.40 -20.19
CA THR A 123 1.46 8.30 -19.98
C THR A 123 1.84 8.24 -18.52
N TYR A 124 1.63 7.10 -17.89
CA TYR A 124 2.09 6.85 -16.54
C TYR A 124 3.53 6.36 -16.57
N LEU A 125 4.35 6.94 -15.73
CA LEU A 125 5.69 6.40 -15.49
C LEU A 125 5.55 5.00 -14.85
N SER A 126 6.44 4.09 -15.22
CA SER A 126 6.41 2.72 -14.73
C SER A 126 6.60 2.66 -13.20
N ASP A 127 6.25 1.54 -12.57
CA ASP A 127 6.47 1.30 -11.14
C ASP A 127 7.96 1.10 -10.79
N SER A 128 8.85 1.40 -11.72
CA SER A 128 10.29 1.34 -11.51
C SER A 128 10.74 2.44 -10.55
N PRO A 129 11.67 2.17 -9.62
CA PRO A 129 12.30 3.17 -8.77
C PRO A 129 12.91 4.35 -9.53
N THR A 130 13.28 4.15 -10.80
CA THR A 130 13.78 5.22 -11.67
C THR A 130 12.73 6.25 -12.04
N SER A 131 11.46 5.97 -11.81
CA SER A 131 10.32 6.85 -12.08
C SER A 131 9.84 7.61 -10.84
N VAL A 132 10.52 7.48 -9.72
CA VAL A 132 10.16 8.16 -8.47
C VAL A 132 10.34 9.66 -8.62
N VAL A 133 9.32 10.41 -8.27
CA VAL A 133 9.37 11.87 -8.20
C VAL A 133 10.01 12.29 -6.88
N TRP A 134 11.05 13.10 -6.98
CA TRP A 134 11.71 13.73 -5.84
C TRP A 134 11.20 15.15 -5.64
N PHE A 135 10.79 15.45 -4.45
CA PHE A 135 10.32 16.76 -4.01
C PHE A 135 11.42 17.45 -3.22
N THR A 136 11.35 18.76 -3.15
CA THR A 136 12.22 19.57 -2.26
C THR A 136 11.38 20.65 -1.61
N GLY A 137 11.55 20.83 -0.30
CA GLY A 137 10.86 21.85 0.49
C GLY A 137 10.71 21.42 1.95
N ARG A 138 10.29 22.34 2.76
CA ARG A 138 9.94 22.10 4.16
C ARG A 138 8.48 21.69 4.31
N TYR A 139 7.60 22.28 3.52
CA TYR A 139 6.17 22.01 3.57
C TYR A 139 5.73 21.19 2.36
N LEU A 140 4.86 20.22 2.61
CA LEU A 140 4.17 19.44 1.60
C LEU A 140 2.68 19.73 1.70
N ARG A 141 2.05 20.07 0.58
CA ARG A 141 0.59 20.21 0.49
C ARG A 141 0.03 19.11 -0.41
N LEU A 142 -0.93 18.37 0.13
CA LEU A 142 -1.75 17.42 -0.59
C LEU A 142 -3.08 18.09 -0.91
N ASN A 143 -3.50 18.02 -2.17
CA ASN A 143 -4.80 18.48 -2.62
C ASN A 143 -5.63 17.29 -3.09
N ALA A 144 -6.81 17.09 -2.52
CA ALA A 144 -7.79 16.16 -3.06
C ALA A 144 -8.38 16.76 -4.34
N CYS A 145 -8.28 16.03 -5.45
CA CYS A 145 -8.87 16.50 -6.71
C CYS A 145 -10.36 16.16 -6.80
N GLU A 146 -10.82 15.22 -5.99
CA GLU A 146 -12.20 14.75 -5.93
C GLU A 146 -12.59 14.37 -4.51
N ALA A 147 -13.89 14.43 -4.19
CA ALA A 147 -14.41 13.87 -2.95
C ALA A 147 -14.35 12.33 -3.01
N GLY A 148 -14.07 11.70 -1.88
CA GLY A 148 -13.95 10.24 -1.78
C GLY A 148 -12.55 9.71 -2.09
N LEU A 149 -11.54 10.58 -2.22
CA LEU A 149 -10.14 10.14 -2.22
C LEU A 149 -9.87 9.41 -0.91
N ASN A 150 -9.51 8.14 -0.99
CA ASN A 150 -9.25 7.29 0.16
C ASN A 150 -7.77 6.94 0.23
N LEU A 151 -7.06 7.59 1.13
CA LEU A 151 -5.67 7.32 1.44
C LEU A 151 -5.57 6.79 2.87
N TRP A 152 -4.79 5.74 3.08
CA TRP A 152 -4.66 5.15 4.40
C TRP A 152 -3.47 5.70 5.15
N GLU A 153 -2.36 5.91 4.44
CA GLU A 153 -1.15 6.43 5.07
C GLU A 153 -0.27 7.12 4.04
N ILE A 154 0.51 8.11 4.45
CA ILE A 154 1.57 8.73 3.65
C ILE A 154 2.89 8.75 4.40
N VAL A 155 3.98 8.61 3.66
CA VAL A 155 5.34 8.63 4.19
C VAL A 155 6.25 9.45 3.28
N ALA A 156 7.00 10.37 3.84
CA ALA A 156 8.11 11.02 3.18
C ALA A 156 9.42 10.29 3.52
N ARG A 157 10.27 10.04 2.53
CA ARG A 157 11.58 9.41 2.72
C ARG A 157 12.69 10.24 2.11
N ASP A 158 13.81 10.32 2.81
CA ASP A 158 15.02 10.92 2.29
C ASP A 158 15.72 10.03 1.25
N GLU A 159 16.86 10.49 0.73
CA GLU A 159 17.66 9.76 -0.27
C GLU A 159 18.30 8.47 0.28
N ASN A 160 18.35 8.30 1.59
CA ASN A 160 18.85 7.10 2.26
C ASN A 160 17.73 6.11 2.60
N GLY A 161 16.47 6.45 2.22
CA GLY A 161 15.29 5.64 2.53
C GLY A 161 14.82 5.79 3.98
N GLN A 162 15.30 6.79 4.72
CA GLN A 162 14.86 7.07 6.09
C GLN A 162 13.53 7.82 6.06
N THR A 163 12.59 7.39 6.89
CA THR A 163 11.31 8.08 7.07
C THR A 163 11.54 9.43 7.73
N LEU A 164 11.04 10.48 7.10
CA LEU A 164 11.03 11.84 7.62
C LEU A 164 9.76 12.07 8.43
N PRO A 165 9.85 12.77 9.56
CA PRO A 165 8.67 13.11 10.34
C PRO A 165 7.75 14.04 9.57
N LEU A 166 6.46 13.79 9.62
CA LEU A 166 5.41 14.65 9.08
C LEU A 166 4.53 15.14 10.22
N THR A 167 4.23 16.43 10.22
CA THR A 167 3.29 17.04 11.16
C THR A 167 2.22 17.80 10.40
N ILE A 168 0.94 17.55 10.66
CA ILE A 168 -0.16 18.27 10.02
C ILE A 168 -0.23 19.69 10.65
N VAL A 169 -0.07 20.72 9.81
CA VAL A 169 -0.13 22.14 10.24
C VAL A 169 -1.43 22.82 9.82
N SER A 170 -2.08 22.35 8.76
CA SER A 170 -3.41 22.83 8.39
C SER A 170 -4.18 21.77 7.60
N HIS A 171 -5.49 21.81 7.70
CA HIS A 171 -6.43 21.00 6.96
C HIS A 171 -7.65 21.85 6.61
N THR A 172 -7.94 21.98 5.32
CA THR A 172 -9.11 22.70 4.81
C THR A 172 -10.08 21.67 4.26
N GLY A 173 -10.93 21.13 5.07
CA GLY A 173 -12.04 20.28 4.68
C GLY A 173 -13.33 20.80 5.29
N ALA A 174 -14.44 20.62 4.65
CA ALA A 174 -15.70 20.88 5.30
C ALA A 174 -15.88 19.84 6.42
N ARG A 175 -15.57 20.21 7.66
CA ARG A 175 -16.12 19.49 8.81
C ARG A 175 -17.61 19.73 8.83
N THR A 176 -18.33 19.12 7.94
CA THR A 176 -19.79 19.09 7.98
C THR A 176 -20.16 18.05 9.02
N GLY A 177 -20.35 18.55 10.21
CA GLY A 177 -20.87 17.95 11.42
C GLY A 177 -21.32 16.49 11.35
N VAL A 178 -20.63 15.66 12.11
CA VAL A 178 -21.17 14.46 12.79
C VAL A 178 -21.78 13.41 11.86
N LEU A 179 -20.97 12.86 10.98
CA LEU A 179 -21.16 11.48 10.57
C LEU A 179 -20.05 10.65 11.23
N GLU A 180 -20.41 9.55 11.89
CA GLU A 180 -19.47 8.57 12.49
C GLU A 180 -18.51 7.96 11.47
N SER A 181 -18.59 8.35 10.22
CA SER A 181 -17.76 7.93 9.08
C SER A 181 -16.64 8.92 8.72
N GLU A 182 -16.51 10.06 9.41
CA GLU A 182 -15.42 10.99 9.17
C GLU A 182 -14.14 10.43 9.79
N LYS A 183 -13.32 9.82 8.95
CA LYS A 183 -11.99 9.38 9.33
C LYS A 183 -11.11 10.61 9.52
N PRO A 184 -10.49 10.80 10.69
CA PRO A 184 -9.68 11.98 10.96
C PRO A 184 -8.47 12.04 10.04
N VAL A 185 -8.04 13.25 9.72
CA VAL A 185 -6.88 13.50 8.83
C VAL A 185 -5.57 13.00 9.44
N GLU A 186 -5.51 12.88 10.74
CA GLU A 186 -4.38 12.34 11.49
C GLU A 186 -4.08 10.89 11.12
N ASN A 187 -5.07 10.14 10.66
CA ASN A 187 -4.92 8.77 10.15
C ASN A 187 -4.02 8.67 8.90
N LEU A 188 -3.59 9.79 8.32
CA LEU A 188 -2.64 9.79 7.22
C LEU A 188 -1.17 9.66 7.65
N ILE A 189 -0.88 9.81 8.95
CA ILE A 189 0.49 9.85 9.46
C ILE A 189 0.68 9.10 10.78
N ASP A 190 -0.31 8.35 11.24
CA ASP A 190 -0.26 7.68 12.55
C ASP A 190 0.36 6.26 12.50
N GLU A 191 0.47 5.68 11.32
CA GLU A 191 1.01 4.33 11.10
C GLU A 191 2.20 4.29 10.14
N GLN A 192 3.01 5.37 10.05
CA GLN A 192 4.16 5.48 9.12
C GLN A 192 5.19 4.35 9.28
N ASN A 193 5.28 3.75 10.45
CA ASN A 193 6.14 2.60 10.74
C ASN A 193 5.73 1.32 10.02
N THR A 194 4.54 1.27 9.43
CA THR A 194 4.08 0.15 8.61
C THR A 194 4.70 0.15 7.21
N CYS A 195 5.31 1.26 6.79
CA CYS A 195 6.04 1.36 5.54
C CYS A 195 7.42 0.74 5.67
N VAL A 196 7.52 -0.56 5.48
CA VAL A 196 8.77 -1.32 5.59
C VAL A 196 9.36 -1.62 4.22
N GLY A 197 10.67 -1.35 4.06
CA GLY A 197 11.42 -1.65 2.84
C GLY A 197 10.95 -0.84 1.62
N GLU A 198 11.32 -1.33 0.44
CA GLU A 198 10.92 -0.73 -0.82
C GLU A 198 9.54 -1.25 -1.26
N PRO A 199 8.68 -0.38 -1.82
CA PRO A 199 7.40 -0.81 -2.38
C PRO A 199 7.59 -1.87 -3.47
N GLY A 200 6.79 -2.92 -3.39
CA GLY A 200 6.87 -4.03 -4.33
C GLY A 200 5.71 -4.99 -4.17
N TRP A 201 5.65 -5.97 -5.06
CA TRP A 201 4.60 -6.99 -5.04
C TRP A 201 4.61 -7.86 -3.79
N TYR A 202 5.76 -7.97 -3.11
CA TYR A 202 5.89 -8.72 -1.86
C TYR A 202 5.29 -8.00 -0.64
N ASN A 203 5.01 -6.70 -0.76
CA ASN A 203 4.52 -5.85 0.35
C ASN A 203 3.10 -5.34 0.09
N GLY A 204 2.31 -6.08 -0.66
CA GLY A 204 0.94 -5.72 -0.97
C GLY A 204 0.13 -6.92 -1.41
N THR A 205 -1.16 -6.71 -1.61
CA THR A 205 -2.07 -7.72 -2.15
C THR A 205 -2.21 -7.57 -3.66
N TYR A 206 -2.43 -8.67 -4.35
CA TYR A 206 -2.59 -8.71 -5.79
C TYR A 206 -3.76 -9.61 -6.19
N PHE A 207 -4.58 -9.12 -7.12
CA PHE A 207 -5.71 -9.84 -7.71
C PHE A 207 -6.61 -10.49 -6.64
N ASP A 208 -6.83 -11.79 -6.66
CA ASP A 208 -7.70 -12.49 -5.70
C ASP A 208 -7.20 -12.45 -4.24
N GLU A 209 -5.94 -12.14 -4.02
CA GLU A 209 -5.40 -11.93 -2.66
C GLU A 209 -6.11 -10.79 -1.93
N ILE A 210 -6.60 -9.78 -2.65
CA ILE A 210 -7.38 -8.69 -2.09
C ILE A 210 -8.59 -9.24 -1.35
N TYR A 211 -9.30 -10.21 -1.95
CA TYR A 211 -10.49 -10.79 -1.36
C TYR A 211 -10.21 -11.75 -0.21
N HIS A 212 -9.11 -12.48 -0.27
CA HIS A 212 -8.80 -13.53 0.70
C HIS A 212 -7.84 -13.08 1.79
N ALA A 213 -6.67 -12.59 1.40
CA ALA A 213 -5.64 -12.20 2.36
C ALA A 213 -6.04 -10.93 3.09
N ARG A 214 -6.59 -9.93 2.39
CA ARG A 214 -7.05 -8.69 3.01
C ARG A 214 -8.22 -8.92 3.96
N THR A 215 -9.22 -9.68 3.55
CA THR A 215 -10.36 -10.02 4.43
C THR A 215 -9.91 -10.81 5.66
N ALA A 216 -8.97 -11.76 5.49
CA ALA A 216 -8.40 -12.47 6.62
C ALA A 216 -7.66 -11.53 7.59
N TYR A 217 -6.89 -10.59 7.06
CA TYR A 217 -6.21 -9.57 7.84
C TYR A 217 -7.19 -8.70 8.62
N GLU A 218 -8.25 -8.23 7.98
CA GLU A 218 -9.30 -7.41 8.59
C GLU A 218 -10.01 -8.16 9.73
N HIS A 219 -10.35 -9.42 9.53
CA HIS A 219 -10.93 -10.26 10.57
C HIS A 219 -9.99 -10.46 11.78
N LEU A 220 -8.70 -10.67 11.53
CA LEU A 220 -7.71 -10.82 12.61
C LEU A 220 -7.56 -9.55 13.43
N HIS A 221 -7.77 -8.38 12.84
CA HIS A 221 -7.63 -7.07 13.49
C HIS A 221 -8.97 -6.47 13.92
N GLY A 222 -10.08 -7.20 13.77
CA GLY A 222 -11.42 -6.73 14.15
C GLY A 222 -11.94 -5.59 13.30
N GLN A 223 -11.40 -5.42 12.09
CA GLN A 223 -11.87 -4.42 11.13
C GLN A 223 -13.06 -4.95 10.35
N ALA A 224 -13.94 -4.05 9.91
CA ALA A 224 -14.99 -4.43 8.99
C ALA A 224 -14.38 -4.76 7.62
N PRO A 225 -14.78 -5.87 6.97
CA PRO A 225 -14.37 -6.15 5.62
C PRO A 225 -14.92 -5.08 4.67
N TYR A 226 -14.14 -4.76 3.65
CA TYR A 226 -14.52 -3.75 2.63
C TYR A 226 -15.64 -4.23 1.74
#